data_a232eeff5955b8057d51393e8093ec7d
#
_entry.id   a232eeff5955b8057d51393e8093ec7d
#
_cell.length_a   1.000
_cell.length_b   1.000
_cell.length_c   1.000
_cell.angle_alpha   90.00
_cell.angle_beta   90.00
_cell.angle_gamma   90.00
#
_symmetry.space_group_name_H-M   'P 1'
#
loop_
_entity.id
_entity.type
_entity.pdbx_description
1 polymer ?
#
loop_
_entity_poly.entity_id
_entity_poly.type
_entity_poly.pdbx_seq_one_letter_code
_entity_poly.pdbx_strand_id
1 'polypeptide(L)'
;LNQSYFVKPTASGSSFGIKKINKLSDIREAVEEALKYSKSAIIERAFNYSEYTVSILKGVAFQPLEIVPNGNSVFYDYEAKYLSTLTRKELVTNEILSQELKDLALRAFDAHFCKTWGRVDIVSDGDKLAVIDLNTVPGFTELSLFPISAKAEGISFKQLITEIIADATN
;
A
#
# COMPACT_ATOMS: atom_id res chain seq x y z
N LEU A 1 -0.37 4.52 -27.62
CA LEU A 1 -0.26 3.71 -26.40
C LEU A 1 -1.02 4.41 -25.29
N ASN A 2 -2.21 3.92 -24.94
CA ASN A 2 -3.04 4.45 -23.83
C ASN A 2 -2.56 3.92 -22.48
N GLN A 3 -1.25 3.97 -22.21
CA GLN A 3 -0.70 3.46 -20.99
C GLN A 3 -0.10 4.60 -20.17
N SER A 4 -0.56 4.75 -18.94
CA SER A 4 -0.02 5.69 -17.96
C SER A 4 1.09 5.01 -17.14
N TYR A 5 1.98 5.83 -16.58
CA TYR A 5 3.05 5.37 -15.70
C TYR A 5 3.09 6.24 -14.44
N PHE A 6 3.60 5.66 -13.36
CA PHE A 6 4.04 6.40 -12.19
C PHE A 6 5.56 6.48 -12.19
N VAL A 7 6.07 7.68 -11.94
CA VAL A 7 7.49 7.93 -11.68
C VAL A 7 7.60 8.31 -10.22
N LYS A 8 8.45 7.60 -9.47
CA LYS A 8 8.61 7.80 -8.04
C LYS A 8 10.06 7.72 -7.59
N PRO A 9 10.45 8.44 -6.52
CA PRO A 9 11.77 8.27 -5.89
C PRO A 9 11.91 6.85 -5.33
N THR A 10 13.12 6.30 -5.35
CA THR A 10 13.39 4.98 -4.74
C THR A 10 13.47 5.00 -3.22
N ALA A 11 13.71 6.16 -2.61
CA ALA A 11 13.87 6.32 -1.17
C ALA A 11 13.13 7.57 -0.70
N SER A 12 11.81 7.51 -0.72
CA SER A 12 10.92 8.56 -0.21
C SER A 12 9.67 7.90 0.33
N GLY A 13 9.01 8.55 1.28
CA GLY A 13 7.75 8.12 1.85
C GLY A 13 6.60 9.10 1.54
N SER A 14 5.39 8.75 2.00
CA SER A 14 4.21 9.64 1.98
C SER A 14 3.88 10.24 0.61
N SER A 15 4.16 9.51 -0.46
CA SER A 15 3.90 9.91 -1.87
C SER A 15 4.66 11.16 -2.35
N PHE A 16 5.66 11.66 -1.61
CA PHE A 16 6.47 12.80 -2.06
C PHE A 16 7.29 12.45 -3.31
N GLY A 17 7.23 13.34 -4.33
CA GLY A 17 7.96 13.18 -5.58
C GLY A 17 7.37 12.13 -6.53
N ILE A 18 6.17 11.62 -6.25
CA ILE A 18 5.45 10.71 -7.17
C ILE A 18 4.70 11.54 -8.20
N LYS A 19 4.87 11.21 -9.48
CA LYS A 19 4.15 11.83 -10.59
C LYS A 19 3.54 10.79 -11.50
N LYS A 20 2.23 10.89 -11.78
CA LYS A 20 1.57 10.11 -12.82
C LYS A 20 1.76 10.81 -14.16
N ILE A 21 2.22 10.07 -15.17
CA ILE A 21 2.39 10.57 -16.54
C ILE A 21 1.54 9.75 -17.51
N ASN A 22 0.98 10.44 -18.49
CA ASN A 22 0.13 9.85 -19.53
C ASN A 22 0.82 9.86 -20.91
N LYS A 23 1.98 10.52 -21.01
CA LYS A 23 2.77 10.62 -22.25
C LYS A 23 4.22 10.32 -21.93
N LEU A 24 4.87 9.57 -22.81
CA LEU A 24 6.30 9.24 -22.67
C LEU A 24 7.21 10.49 -22.75
N SER A 25 6.75 11.56 -23.42
CA SER A 25 7.46 12.85 -23.45
C SER A 25 7.71 13.44 -22.08
N ASP A 26 6.85 13.12 -21.10
CA ASP A 26 6.86 13.74 -19.76
C ASP A 26 7.78 12.98 -18.79
N ILE A 27 8.36 11.83 -19.24
CA ILE A 27 9.21 10.99 -18.40
C ILE A 27 10.41 11.77 -17.85
N ARG A 28 11.09 12.54 -18.68
CA ARG A 28 12.29 13.28 -18.28
C ARG A 28 11.99 14.21 -17.11
N GLU A 29 10.97 15.05 -17.26
CA GLU A 29 10.56 15.99 -16.22
C GLU A 29 10.15 15.27 -14.93
N ALA A 30 9.39 14.17 -15.04
CA ALA A 30 8.96 13.39 -13.91
C ALA A 30 10.14 12.71 -13.16
N VAL A 31 11.15 12.23 -13.91
CA VAL A 31 12.38 11.69 -13.33
C VAL A 31 13.19 12.77 -12.64
N GLU A 32 13.38 13.94 -13.27
CA GLU A 32 14.09 15.08 -12.67
C GLU A 32 13.41 15.52 -11.37
N GLU A 33 12.10 15.51 -11.31
CA GLU A 33 11.35 15.79 -10.07
C GLU A 33 11.59 14.74 -9.00
N ALA A 34 11.49 13.44 -9.34
CA ALA A 34 11.73 12.34 -8.40
C ALA A 34 13.16 12.34 -7.86
N LEU A 35 14.14 12.72 -8.67
CA LEU A 35 15.56 12.81 -8.29
C LEU A 35 15.87 13.94 -7.30
N LYS A 36 14.94 14.87 -7.05
CA LYS A 36 15.08 15.85 -5.97
C LYS A 36 14.95 15.22 -4.58
N TYR A 37 14.29 14.05 -4.50
CA TYR A 37 13.98 13.35 -3.25
C TYR A 37 14.82 12.08 -3.04
N SER A 38 15.47 11.57 -4.10
CA SER A 38 16.25 10.33 -4.04
C SER A 38 17.33 10.32 -5.11
N LYS A 39 18.35 9.47 -4.93
CA LYS A 39 19.45 9.28 -5.91
C LYS A 39 19.02 8.54 -7.19
N SER A 40 17.86 7.89 -7.17
CA SER A 40 17.31 7.15 -8.30
C SER A 40 15.79 7.22 -8.31
N ALA A 41 15.19 6.95 -9.46
CA ALA A 41 13.75 6.91 -9.66
C ALA A 41 13.31 5.57 -10.24
N ILE A 42 12.11 5.16 -9.90
CA ILE A 42 11.43 3.99 -10.45
C ILE A 42 10.34 4.49 -11.39
N ILE A 43 10.21 3.83 -12.54
CA ILE A 43 9.11 4.04 -13.48
C ILE A 43 8.28 2.76 -13.50
N GLU A 44 7.03 2.86 -13.09
CA GLU A 44 6.10 1.74 -12.99
C GLU A 44 4.90 1.95 -13.90
N ARG A 45 4.35 0.85 -14.41
CA ARG A 45 3.06 0.90 -15.11
C ARG A 45 1.98 1.33 -14.12
N ALA A 46 1.13 2.27 -14.52
CA ALA A 46 -0.04 2.62 -13.73
C ALA A 46 -1.15 1.55 -13.91
N PHE A 47 -1.67 1.09 -12.78
CA PHE A 47 -2.89 0.31 -12.69
C PHE A 47 -4.04 1.27 -12.40
N ASN A 48 -5.23 1.05 -12.97
CA ASN A 48 -6.27 2.07 -13.00
C ASN A 48 -7.61 1.62 -12.39
N TYR A 49 -7.64 0.50 -11.63
CA TYR A 49 -8.91 0.00 -11.08
C TYR A 49 -9.00 0.15 -9.58
N SER A 50 -8.32 -0.70 -8.83
CA SER A 50 -8.46 -0.74 -7.37
C SER A 50 -7.11 -0.77 -6.68
N GLU A 51 -7.06 -0.19 -5.49
CA GLU A 51 -5.94 -0.27 -4.56
C GLU A 51 -6.37 -1.05 -3.32
N TYR A 52 -5.55 -2.00 -2.91
CA TYR A 52 -5.77 -2.86 -1.75
C TYR A 52 -4.59 -2.77 -0.80
N THR A 53 -4.85 -3.05 0.46
CA THR A 53 -3.79 -3.19 1.46
C THR A 53 -4.02 -4.44 2.29
N VAL A 54 -2.94 -5.16 2.58
CA VAL A 54 -2.94 -6.36 3.41
C VAL A 54 -1.98 -6.18 4.56
N SER A 55 -2.50 -6.20 5.78
CA SER A 55 -1.72 -6.19 7.01
C SER A 55 -1.28 -7.60 7.36
N ILE A 56 -0.04 -7.76 7.83
CA ILE A 56 0.54 -9.05 8.21
C ILE A 56 1.10 -8.95 9.61
N LEU A 57 0.76 -9.91 10.46
CA LEU A 57 1.29 -10.04 11.82
C LEU A 57 1.73 -11.49 12.03
N LYS A 58 3.03 -11.70 12.37
CA LYS A 58 3.59 -13.03 12.65
C LYS A 58 3.28 -14.08 11.58
N GLY A 59 3.42 -13.68 10.30
CA GLY A 59 3.13 -14.55 9.16
C GLY A 59 1.66 -14.80 8.87
N VAL A 60 0.74 -14.14 9.58
CA VAL A 60 -0.70 -14.21 9.32
C VAL A 60 -1.16 -12.96 8.60
N ALA A 61 -1.68 -13.11 7.38
CA ALA A 61 -2.29 -12.03 6.62
C ALA A 61 -3.74 -11.80 7.09
N PHE A 62 -4.05 -10.57 7.44
CA PHE A 62 -5.39 -10.13 7.83
C PHE A 62 -6.31 -9.97 6.62
N GLN A 63 -7.59 -9.81 6.86
CA GLN A 63 -8.55 -9.51 5.81
C GLN A 63 -8.14 -8.24 5.06
N PRO A 64 -8.00 -8.31 3.71
CA PRO A 64 -7.62 -7.17 2.90
C PRO A 64 -8.63 -6.02 3.00
N LEU A 65 -8.12 -4.79 2.95
CA LEU A 65 -8.93 -3.60 2.78
C LEU A 65 -8.80 -3.08 1.35
N GLU A 66 -9.91 -2.74 0.74
CA GLU A 66 -9.94 -1.93 -0.47
C GLU A 66 -9.92 -0.45 -0.08
N ILE A 67 -9.07 0.32 -0.74
CA ILE A 67 -8.96 1.77 -0.58
C ILE A 67 -9.81 2.42 -1.65
N VAL A 68 -10.98 2.93 -1.26
CA VAL A 68 -11.94 3.53 -2.18
C VAL A 68 -11.86 5.05 -2.08
N PRO A 69 -11.24 5.74 -3.05
CA PRO A 69 -11.22 7.21 -3.06
C PRO A 69 -12.63 7.76 -3.19
N ASN A 70 -12.95 8.80 -2.43
CA ASN A 70 -14.18 9.56 -2.64
C ASN A 70 -13.94 10.70 -3.64
N GLY A 71 -14.80 10.79 -4.66
CA GLY A 71 -14.77 11.84 -5.66
C GLY A 71 -13.81 11.57 -6.81
N ASN A 72 -13.34 12.63 -7.47
CA ASN A 72 -12.51 12.56 -8.68
C ASN A 72 -11.02 12.29 -8.42
N SER A 73 -10.62 11.89 -7.23
CA SER A 73 -9.23 11.50 -6.94
C SER A 73 -8.86 10.24 -7.69
N VAL A 74 -7.86 10.35 -8.57
CA VAL A 74 -7.44 9.26 -9.47
C VAL A 74 -6.48 8.28 -8.78
N PHE A 75 -5.96 8.62 -7.59
CA PHE A 75 -5.12 7.72 -6.79
C PHE A 75 -5.01 8.18 -5.32
N TYR A 76 -4.55 7.28 -4.47
CA TYR A 76 -4.39 7.48 -3.02
C TYR A 76 -3.09 8.25 -2.71
N ASP A 77 -3.15 9.59 -2.87
CA ASP A 77 -2.04 10.51 -2.62
C ASP A 77 -1.90 10.89 -1.13
N TYR A 78 -0.96 11.81 -0.85
CA TYR A 78 -0.73 12.29 0.51
C TYR A 78 -1.97 12.92 1.14
N GLU A 79 -2.74 13.70 0.38
CA GLU A 79 -3.97 14.33 0.88
C GLU A 79 -5.03 13.28 1.20
N ALA A 80 -5.20 12.27 0.34
CA ALA A 80 -6.10 11.15 0.57
C ALA A 80 -5.68 10.28 1.76
N LYS A 81 -4.36 10.13 1.99
CA LYS A 81 -3.79 9.34 3.10
C LYS A 81 -3.97 9.97 4.47
N TYR A 82 -3.80 11.27 4.58
CA TYR A 82 -3.65 11.94 5.88
C TYR A 82 -4.63 13.07 6.14
N LEU A 83 -5.16 13.72 5.10
CA LEU A 83 -6.02 14.90 5.24
C LEU A 83 -7.47 14.64 4.85
N SER A 84 -7.74 13.61 4.04
CA SER A 84 -9.09 13.32 3.59
C SER A 84 -9.78 12.31 4.51
N THR A 85 -10.81 12.77 5.20
CA THR A 85 -11.79 11.90 5.87
C THR A 85 -12.70 11.17 4.87
N LEU A 86 -12.53 11.43 3.59
CA LEU A 86 -13.41 10.98 2.52
C LEU A 86 -12.99 9.65 1.88
N THR A 87 -11.77 9.17 2.12
CA THR A 87 -11.34 7.85 1.63
C THR A 87 -11.98 6.75 2.46
N ARG A 88 -12.79 5.91 1.82
CA ARG A 88 -13.38 4.74 2.47
C ARG A 88 -12.40 3.56 2.47
N LYS A 89 -12.46 2.79 3.53
CA LYS A 89 -11.66 1.59 3.75
C LYS A 89 -12.63 0.45 3.93
N GLU A 90 -12.78 -0.39 2.91
CA GLU A 90 -13.80 -1.43 2.86
C GLU A 90 -13.14 -2.82 2.92
N LEU A 91 -13.71 -3.73 3.70
CA LEU A 91 -13.24 -5.10 3.72
C LEU A 91 -13.53 -5.77 2.37
N VAL A 92 -12.55 -6.47 1.82
CA VAL A 92 -12.74 -7.27 0.60
C VAL A 92 -13.61 -8.47 0.94
N THR A 93 -14.83 -8.52 0.41
CA THR A 93 -15.81 -9.59 0.67
C THR A 93 -15.75 -10.73 -0.32
N ASN A 94 -15.13 -10.55 -1.49
CA ASN A 94 -14.89 -11.61 -2.46
C ASN A 94 -13.80 -12.54 -1.92
N GLU A 95 -14.15 -13.78 -1.57
CA GLU A 95 -13.25 -14.75 -0.94
C GLU A 95 -12.06 -15.13 -1.84
N ILE A 96 -12.28 -15.28 -3.16
CA ILE A 96 -11.22 -15.63 -4.11
C ILE A 96 -10.20 -14.49 -4.18
N LEU A 97 -10.66 -13.27 -4.41
CA LEU A 97 -9.79 -12.09 -4.45
C LEU A 97 -9.07 -11.89 -3.12
N SER A 98 -9.77 -12.06 -2.00
CA SER A 98 -9.18 -11.94 -0.67
C SER A 98 -8.02 -12.91 -0.48
N GLN A 99 -8.19 -14.16 -0.91
CA GLN A 99 -7.13 -15.17 -0.82
C GLN A 99 -5.95 -14.85 -1.74
N GLU A 100 -6.19 -14.44 -2.98
CA GLU A 100 -5.14 -14.03 -3.91
C GLU A 100 -4.32 -12.84 -3.38
N LEU A 101 -4.98 -11.85 -2.78
CA LEU A 101 -4.33 -10.70 -2.16
C LEU A 101 -3.46 -11.12 -0.95
N LYS A 102 -3.98 -12.00 -0.08
CA LYS A 102 -3.24 -12.54 1.06
C LYS A 102 -2.00 -13.31 0.62
N ASP A 103 -2.15 -14.20 -0.35
CA ASP A 103 -1.05 -15.01 -0.86
C ASP A 103 0.04 -14.15 -1.52
N LEU A 104 -0.36 -13.14 -2.30
CA LEU A 104 0.58 -12.22 -2.91
C LEU A 104 1.32 -11.39 -1.85
N ALA A 105 0.60 -10.89 -0.85
CA ALA A 105 1.17 -10.11 0.24
C ALA A 105 2.17 -10.92 1.07
N LEU A 106 1.84 -12.16 1.44
CA LEU A 106 2.74 -13.05 2.18
C LEU A 106 4.01 -13.35 1.38
N ARG A 107 3.90 -13.66 0.09
CA ARG A 107 5.08 -13.86 -0.78
C ARG A 107 5.97 -12.63 -0.85
N ALA A 108 5.38 -11.43 -0.96
CA ALA A 108 6.15 -10.19 -0.97
C ALA A 108 6.84 -9.94 0.38
N PHE A 109 6.15 -10.20 1.48
CA PHE A 109 6.66 -10.05 2.84
C PHE A 109 7.86 -10.97 3.10
N ASP A 110 7.73 -12.24 2.72
CA ASP A 110 8.78 -13.24 2.85
C ASP A 110 9.99 -12.94 1.95
N ALA A 111 9.76 -12.51 0.71
CA ALA A 111 10.82 -12.15 -0.23
C ALA A 111 11.69 -10.98 0.25
N HIS A 112 11.15 -10.14 1.13
CA HIS A 112 11.87 -9.03 1.77
C HIS A 112 12.38 -9.37 3.16
N PHE A 113 12.35 -10.64 3.57
CA PHE A 113 12.81 -11.13 4.87
C PHE A 113 12.13 -10.46 6.07
N CYS A 114 10.92 -9.97 5.88
CA CYS A 114 10.12 -9.40 6.95
C CYS A 114 9.63 -10.53 7.87
N LYS A 115 9.50 -10.24 9.18
CA LYS A 115 9.17 -11.28 10.16
C LYS A 115 7.93 -10.94 10.99
N THR A 116 8.02 -9.89 11.78
CA THR A 116 7.05 -9.61 12.84
C THR A 116 5.75 -9.06 12.30
N TRP A 117 5.79 -7.92 11.65
CA TRP A 117 4.62 -7.21 11.17
C TRP A 117 4.94 -6.28 10.02
N GLY A 118 3.92 -5.95 9.24
CA GLY A 118 4.05 -5.01 8.14
C GLY A 118 2.75 -4.92 7.33
N ARG A 119 2.78 -4.09 6.31
CA ARG A 119 1.64 -3.88 5.41
C ARG A 119 2.13 -3.89 3.97
N VAL A 120 1.44 -4.63 3.12
CA VAL A 120 1.71 -4.70 1.69
C VAL A 120 0.58 -3.99 0.95
N ASP A 121 0.93 -3.02 0.12
CA ASP A 121 -0.01 -2.28 -0.71
C ASP A 121 0.01 -2.86 -2.14
N ILE A 122 -1.16 -3.14 -2.68
CA ILE A 122 -1.38 -3.89 -3.92
C ILE A 122 -2.35 -3.11 -4.81
N VAL A 123 -2.09 -3.09 -6.10
CA VAL A 123 -3.00 -2.51 -7.10
C VAL A 123 -3.49 -3.57 -8.07
N SER A 124 -4.68 -3.32 -8.65
CA SER A 124 -5.30 -4.16 -9.66
C SER A 124 -5.57 -3.40 -10.94
N ASP A 125 -5.55 -4.08 -12.09
CA ASP A 125 -6.14 -3.61 -13.36
C ASP A 125 -7.37 -4.42 -13.77
N GLY A 126 -7.94 -5.17 -12.82
CA GLY A 126 -9.06 -6.08 -13.00
C GLY A 126 -8.60 -7.54 -13.17
N ASP A 127 -7.58 -7.78 -13.98
CA ASP A 127 -7.08 -9.14 -14.26
C ASP A 127 -5.77 -9.47 -13.53
N LYS A 128 -4.99 -8.43 -13.18
CA LYS A 128 -3.66 -8.60 -12.59
C LYS A 128 -3.53 -7.82 -11.29
N LEU A 129 -2.86 -8.44 -10.35
CA LEU A 129 -2.46 -7.84 -9.09
C LEU A 129 -0.95 -7.54 -9.13
N ALA A 130 -0.56 -6.39 -8.60
CA ALA A 130 0.85 -6.00 -8.46
C ALA A 130 1.10 -5.33 -7.11
N VAL A 131 2.16 -5.76 -6.43
CA VAL A 131 2.65 -5.09 -5.23
C VAL A 131 3.31 -3.77 -5.62
N ILE A 132 2.93 -2.68 -4.96
CA ILE A 132 3.49 -1.35 -5.21
C ILE A 132 4.29 -0.80 -4.03
N ASP A 133 4.06 -1.30 -2.83
CA ASP A 133 4.78 -0.87 -1.63
C ASP A 133 4.74 -1.94 -0.55
N LEU A 134 5.79 -1.97 0.28
CA LEU A 134 5.88 -2.79 1.47
C LEU A 134 6.34 -1.90 2.64
N ASN A 135 5.46 -1.75 3.61
CA ASN A 135 5.68 -0.92 4.78
C ASN A 135 6.06 -1.78 5.98
N THR A 136 7.32 -1.75 6.37
CA THR A 136 7.84 -2.52 7.53
C THR A 136 7.52 -1.87 8.87
N VAL A 137 7.20 -0.57 8.88
CA VAL A 137 6.72 0.18 10.05
C VAL A 137 5.54 1.03 9.59
N PRO A 138 4.38 0.41 9.33
CA PRO A 138 3.20 1.14 8.87
C PRO A 138 2.67 2.12 9.93
N GLY A 139 1.90 3.11 9.50
CA GLY A 139 1.24 4.05 10.41
C GLY A 139 0.45 3.34 11.49
N PHE A 140 0.55 3.83 12.74
CA PHE A 140 0.07 3.13 13.93
C PHE A 140 -0.81 4.00 14.84
N THR A 141 -1.72 4.78 14.23
CA THR A 141 -2.82 5.43 14.95
C THR A 141 -4.08 4.56 14.83
N GLU A 142 -5.07 4.77 15.67
CA GLU A 142 -6.34 4.04 15.59
C GLU A 142 -7.06 4.15 14.23
N LEU A 143 -6.75 5.21 13.47
CA LEU A 143 -7.28 5.47 12.12
C LEU A 143 -6.38 4.93 11.00
N SER A 144 -5.21 4.38 11.35
CA SER A 144 -4.29 3.81 10.38
C SER A 144 -4.76 2.45 9.87
N LEU A 145 -4.39 2.12 8.63
CA LEU A 145 -4.84 0.90 7.94
C LEU A 145 -4.52 -0.37 8.72
N PHE A 146 -3.33 -0.47 9.33
CA PHE A 146 -2.92 -1.65 10.07
C PHE A 146 -3.81 -1.91 11.31
N PRO A 147 -4.01 -0.96 12.24
CA PRO A 147 -4.94 -1.13 13.34
C PRO A 147 -6.40 -1.35 12.92
N ILE A 148 -6.84 -0.74 11.81
CA ILE A 148 -8.19 -0.99 11.27
C ILE A 148 -8.33 -2.45 10.83
N SER A 149 -7.35 -3.00 10.09
CA SER A 149 -7.35 -4.42 9.70
C SER A 149 -7.33 -5.34 10.92
N ALA A 150 -6.49 -5.06 11.92
CA ALA A 150 -6.43 -5.84 13.16
C ALA A 150 -7.76 -5.86 13.92
N LYS A 151 -8.43 -4.71 13.97
CA LYS A 151 -9.76 -4.61 14.60
C LYS A 151 -10.81 -5.45 13.89
N ALA A 152 -10.74 -5.54 12.56
CA ALA A 152 -11.63 -6.38 11.76
C ALA A 152 -11.44 -7.89 12.07
N GLU A 153 -10.21 -8.29 12.44
CA GLU A 153 -9.89 -9.64 12.93
C GLU A 153 -10.22 -9.85 14.44
N GLY A 154 -10.84 -8.87 15.08
CA GLY A 154 -11.17 -8.93 16.52
C GLY A 154 -9.99 -8.64 17.45
N ILE A 155 -8.86 -8.16 16.93
CA ILE A 155 -7.67 -7.82 17.69
C ILE A 155 -7.77 -6.36 18.15
N SER A 156 -7.85 -6.13 19.46
CA SER A 156 -7.85 -4.77 20.00
C SER A 156 -6.50 -4.07 19.80
N PHE A 157 -6.49 -2.74 19.80
CA PHE A 157 -5.26 -1.96 19.66
C PHE A 157 -4.22 -2.32 20.74
N LYS A 158 -4.67 -2.53 21.98
CA LYS A 158 -3.78 -2.97 23.07
C LYS A 158 -3.16 -4.35 22.81
N GLN A 159 -3.97 -5.31 22.38
CA GLN A 159 -3.47 -6.65 22.02
C GLN A 159 -2.48 -6.57 20.87
N LEU A 160 -2.78 -5.79 19.83
CA LEU A 160 -1.90 -5.60 18.68
C LEU A 160 -0.51 -5.09 19.09
N ILE A 161 -0.45 -4.07 19.96
CA ILE A 161 0.82 -3.56 20.50
C ILE A 161 1.54 -4.65 21.29
N THR A 162 0.84 -5.37 22.16
CA THR A 162 1.42 -6.43 22.97
C THR A 162 2.05 -7.53 22.12
N GLU A 163 1.35 -7.95 21.05
CA GLU A 163 1.84 -8.99 20.13
C GLU A 163 3.10 -8.54 19.34
N ILE A 164 3.12 -7.28 18.90
CA ILE A 164 4.29 -6.73 18.18
C ILE A 164 5.51 -6.66 19.12
N ILE A 165 5.34 -6.16 20.36
CA ILE A 165 6.44 -6.06 21.32
C ILE A 165 6.95 -7.44 21.71
N ALA A 166 6.05 -8.37 22.01
CA ALA A 166 6.43 -9.72 22.40
C ALA A 166 7.25 -10.46 21.32
N ASP A 167 6.93 -10.23 20.05
CA ASP A 167 7.67 -10.85 18.95
C ASP A 167 9.03 -10.16 18.69
N ALA A 168 9.10 -8.85 18.88
CA ALA A 168 10.33 -8.08 18.68
C ALA A 168 11.39 -8.33 19.77
N THR A 169 11.00 -8.92 20.91
CA THR A 169 11.89 -9.20 22.05
C THR A 169 12.35 -10.67 22.15
N ASN A 170 11.90 -11.52 21.23
CA ASN A 170 12.32 -12.91 21.07
C ASN A 170 13.30 -13.07 19.90
#